data_30515caee07c38a8539b2f60ddef6516
#
_entry.id   30515caee07c38a8539b2f60ddef6516
#
_cell.length_a   1.000
_cell.length_b   1.000
_cell.length_c   1.000
_cell.angle_alpha   90.00
_cell.angle_beta   90.00
_cell.angle_gamma   90.00
#
_symmetry.space_group_name_H-M   'P 1'
#
loop_
_entity.id
_entity.type
_entity.pdbx_description
1 polymer ?
#
loop_
_entity_poly.entity_id
_entity_poly.type
_entity_poly.pdbx_seq_one_letter_code
_entity_poly.pdbx_strand_id
1 'polypeptide(L)'
;VEDAKFDSHKTAWSYIKILLSTLIILVAILLIMNEWIDNLNGLLAGLGVTGLIVALAAQDTASNLVAGIAIMLDKPFEIGDWIVTETGNGELSGTVVSIGLRSCRVRTVDDSFVTVPNNILGAAMIINGTKRSSRMVKLMLPLATEDTTEENLKDFRDRLIQLLEEDPDVAS
;
A
#
# COMPACT_ATOMS: atom_id res chain seq x y z
N VAL A 1 11.90 21.37 -16.49
CA VAL A 1 11.35 20.15 -15.90
C VAL A 1 10.04 20.46 -15.12
N GLU A 2 9.91 21.68 -14.59
CA GLU A 2 8.74 22.13 -13.80
C GLU A 2 7.55 22.48 -14.69
N ASP A 3 7.79 23.09 -15.84
CA ASP A 3 6.75 23.45 -16.82
C ASP A 3 6.01 22.24 -17.41
N ALA A 4 6.70 21.12 -17.64
CA ALA A 4 6.10 19.90 -18.17
C ALA A 4 5.13 19.22 -17.16
N LYS A 5 5.32 19.43 -15.86
CA LYS A 5 4.42 18.92 -14.81
C LYS A 5 3.14 19.73 -14.71
N PHE A 6 3.22 21.03 -14.94
CA PHE A 6 2.06 21.94 -14.88
C PHE A 6 1.09 21.73 -16.06
N ASP A 7 1.61 21.42 -17.25
CA ASP A 7 0.79 21.12 -18.43
C ASP A 7 0.06 19.76 -18.33
N SER A 8 0.67 18.76 -17.71
CA SER A 8 0.05 17.43 -17.55
C SER A 8 -1.20 17.47 -16.69
N HIS A 9 -1.26 18.31 -15.64
CA HIS A 9 -2.44 18.47 -14.80
C HIS A 9 -3.60 19.17 -15.53
N LYS A 10 -3.31 20.16 -16.34
CA LYS A 10 -4.33 20.85 -17.16
C LYS A 10 -4.95 19.90 -18.19
N THR A 11 -4.13 19.09 -18.81
CA THR A 11 -4.55 18.11 -19.81
C THR A 11 -5.42 17.03 -19.17
N ALA A 12 -5.01 16.45 -18.04
CA ALA A 12 -5.78 15.45 -17.30
C ALA A 12 -7.15 15.99 -16.86
N TRP A 13 -7.20 17.23 -16.36
CA TRP A 13 -8.45 17.89 -15.97
C TRP A 13 -9.39 18.13 -17.15
N SER A 14 -8.86 18.44 -18.32
CA SER A 14 -9.64 18.59 -19.55
C SER A 14 -10.32 17.28 -19.98
N TYR A 15 -9.58 16.15 -19.91
CA TYR A 15 -10.15 14.84 -20.21
C TYR A 15 -11.27 14.44 -19.23
N ILE A 16 -11.09 14.70 -17.94
CA ILE A 16 -12.12 14.43 -16.93
C ILE A 16 -13.38 15.25 -17.20
N LYS A 17 -13.25 16.54 -17.54
CA LYS A 17 -14.39 17.39 -17.91
C LYS A 17 -15.13 16.87 -19.14
N ILE A 18 -14.40 16.48 -20.19
CA ILE A 18 -14.98 15.93 -21.41
C ILE A 18 -15.74 14.64 -21.08
N LEU A 19 -15.12 13.72 -20.33
CA LEU A 19 -15.77 12.46 -19.96
C LEU A 19 -17.05 12.69 -19.16
N LEU A 20 -17.00 13.57 -18.15
CA LEU A 20 -18.13 13.89 -17.30
C LEU A 20 -19.25 14.59 -18.08
N SER A 21 -18.91 15.57 -18.93
CA SER A 21 -19.90 16.26 -19.78
C SER A 21 -20.55 15.30 -20.77
N THR A 22 -19.81 14.41 -21.40
CA THR A 22 -20.35 13.39 -22.30
C THR A 22 -21.30 12.44 -21.56
N LEU A 23 -20.96 12.02 -20.35
CA LEU A 23 -21.86 11.20 -19.53
C LEU A 23 -23.17 11.93 -19.18
N ILE A 24 -23.06 13.20 -18.76
CA ILE A 24 -24.24 14.03 -18.44
C ILE A 24 -25.12 14.21 -19.66
N ILE A 25 -24.56 14.50 -20.84
CA ILE A 25 -25.30 14.65 -22.10
C ILE A 25 -26.00 13.34 -22.47
N LEU A 26 -25.30 12.19 -22.32
CA LEU A 26 -25.88 10.88 -22.58
C LEU A 26 -27.11 10.62 -21.70
N VAL A 27 -27.00 10.88 -20.40
CA VAL A 27 -28.11 10.73 -19.45
C VAL A 27 -29.26 11.67 -19.79
N ALA A 28 -28.98 12.94 -20.13
CA ALA A 28 -29.97 13.91 -20.50
C ALA A 28 -30.74 13.46 -21.78
N ILE A 29 -30.05 12.95 -22.78
CA ILE A 29 -30.65 12.40 -23.99
C ILE A 29 -31.58 11.23 -23.64
N LEU A 30 -31.13 10.30 -22.77
CA LEU A 30 -31.97 9.17 -22.35
C LEU A 30 -33.23 9.61 -21.61
N LEU A 31 -33.13 10.63 -20.74
CA LEU A 31 -34.30 11.18 -20.05
C LEU A 31 -35.30 11.85 -21.00
N ILE A 32 -34.82 12.59 -22.02
CA ILE A 32 -35.64 13.18 -23.02
C ILE A 32 -36.33 12.11 -23.90
N MET A 33 -35.58 11.08 -24.30
CA MET A 33 -36.13 9.97 -25.09
C MET A 33 -37.20 9.20 -24.32
N ASN A 34 -37.07 9.08 -23.00
CA ASN A 34 -38.10 8.41 -22.17
C ASN A 34 -39.45 9.08 -22.19
N GLU A 35 -39.51 10.40 -22.46
CA GLU A 35 -40.78 11.13 -22.59
C GLU A 35 -41.47 10.86 -23.93
N TRP A 36 -40.70 10.53 -24.98
CA TRP A 36 -41.22 10.42 -26.37
C TRP A 36 -41.38 8.98 -26.85
N ILE A 37 -40.76 8.02 -26.16
CA ILE A 37 -40.75 6.61 -26.55
C ILE A 37 -41.37 5.75 -25.46
N ASP A 38 -42.51 5.15 -25.73
CA ASP A 38 -43.29 4.34 -24.77
C ASP A 38 -42.54 3.09 -24.24
N ASN A 39 -41.49 2.63 -24.91
CA ASN A 39 -40.77 1.45 -24.50
C ASN A 39 -39.26 1.54 -24.74
N LEU A 40 -38.54 2.10 -23.78
CA LEU A 40 -37.06 2.16 -23.74
C LEU A 40 -36.41 0.95 -23.04
N ASN A 41 -37.20 -0.04 -22.59
CA ASN A 41 -36.66 -1.13 -21.78
C ASN A 41 -35.53 -1.89 -22.47
N GLY A 42 -35.65 -2.13 -23.80
CA GLY A 42 -34.58 -2.80 -24.56
C GLY A 42 -33.29 -1.98 -24.64
N LEU A 43 -33.41 -0.65 -24.81
CA LEU A 43 -32.27 0.25 -24.85
C LEU A 43 -31.59 0.33 -23.47
N LEU A 44 -32.36 0.46 -22.39
CA LEU A 44 -31.86 0.51 -21.03
C LEU A 44 -31.21 -0.81 -20.63
N ALA A 45 -31.79 -1.95 -21.04
CA ALA A 45 -31.17 -3.26 -20.80
C ALA A 45 -29.83 -3.37 -21.53
N GLY A 46 -29.72 -2.96 -22.79
CA GLY A 46 -28.46 -2.95 -23.55
C GLY A 46 -27.41 -2.03 -22.93
N LEU A 47 -27.80 -0.84 -22.47
CA LEU A 47 -26.91 0.08 -21.75
C LEU A 47 -26.46 -0.49 -20.41
N GLY A 48 -27.34 -1.21 -19.69
CA GLY A 48 -27.01 -1.89 -18.45
C GLY A 48 -25.93 -2.95 -18.64
N VAL A 49 -26.04 -3.79 -19.69
CA VAL A 49 -25.01 -4.78 -20.03
C VAL A 49 -23.71 -4.10 -20.44
N THR A 50 -23.76 -3.07 -21.26
CA THR A 50 -22.56 -2.30 -21.65
C THR A 50 -21.90 -1.65 -20.43
N GLY A 51 -22.69 -1.08 -19.52
CA GLY A 51 -22.20 -0.51 -18.27
C GLY A 51 -21.49 -1.55 -17.38
N LEU A 52 -22.06 -2.77 -17.30
CA LEU A 52 -21.43 -3.87 -16.58
C LEU A 52 -20.07 -4.23 -17.18
N ILE A 53 -19.96 -4.34 -18.50
CA ILE A 53 -18.69 -4.63 -19.18
C ILE A 53 -17.65 -3.54 -18.87
N VAL A 54 -18.05 -2.27 -18.94
CA VAL A 54 -17.14 -1.15 -18.61
C VAL A 54 -16.74 -1.17 -17.13
N ALA A 55 -17.68 -1.48 -16.23
CA ALA A 55 -17.40 -1.59 -14.80
C ALA A 55 -16.40 -2.71 -14.51
N LEU A 56 -16.55 -3.87 -15.13
CA LEU A 56 -15.58 -4.98 -15.00
C LEU A 56 -14.21 -4.60 -15.56
N ALA A 57 -14.14 -3.91 -16.69
CA ALA A 57 -12.89 -3.43 -17.26
C ALA A 57 -12.19 -2.38 -16.40
N ALA A 58 -12.94 -1.57 -15.62
CA ALA A 58 -12.42 -0.53 -14.73
C ALA A 58 -12.15 -1.04 -13.29
N GLN A 59 -12.51 -2.28 -12.97
CA GLN A 59 -12.50 -2.84 -11.61
C GLN A 59 -11.15 -2.67 -10.90
N ASP A 60 -10.05 -3.02 -11.56
CA ASP A 60 -8.71 -2.94 -10.97
C ASP A 60 -8.30 -1.49 -10.66
N THR A 61 -8.67 -0.56 -11.53
CA THR A 61 -8.38 0.86 -11.32
C THR A 61 -9.16 1.40 -10.13
N ALA A 62 -10.45 1.08 -10.03
CA ALA A 62 -11.30 1.46 -8.92
C ALA A 62 -10.81 0.84 -7.59
N SER A 63 -10.45 -0.45 -7.58
CA SER A 63 -9.88 -1.14 -6.42
C SER A 63 -8.62 -0.46 -5.90
N ASN A 64 -7.69 -0.13 -6.78
CA ASN A 64 -6.46 0.59 -6.41
C ASN A 64 -6.73 1.98 -5.84
N LEU A 65 -7.69 2.71 -6.40
CA LEU A 65 -8.07 4.03 -5.90
C LEU A 65 -8.67 3.96 -4.50
N VAL A 66 -9.61 3.04 -4.28
CA VAL A 66 -10.23 2.82 -2.96
C VAL A 66 -9.20 2.41 -1.92
N ALA A 67 -8.32 1.45 -2.26
CA ALA A 67 -7.23 1.04 -1.38
C ALA A 67 -6.26 2.19 -1.08
N GLY A 68 -5.94 3.03 -2.07
CA GLY A 68 -5.09 4.21 -1.86
C GLY A 68 -5.70 5.21 -0.88
N ILE A 69 -7.00 5.46 -0.98
CA ILE A 69 -7.74 6.31 -0.05
C ILE A 69 -7.74 5.69 1.35
N ALA A 70 -7.99 4.38 1.47
CA ALA A 70 -7.97 3.67 2.76
C ALA A 70 -6.58 3.77 3.43
N ILE A 71 -5.49 3.53 2.68
CA ILE A 71 -4.11 3.68 3.19
C ILE A 71 -3.87 5.11 3.72
N MET A 72 -4.36 6.14 3.01
CA MET A 72 -4.20 7.54 3.43
C MET A 72 -5.01 7.89 4.68
N LEU A 73 -6.18 7.26 4.88
CA LEU A 73 -7.05 7.50 6.04
C LEU A 73 -6.58 6.71 7.27
N ASP A 74 -6.36 5.41 7.12
CA ASP A 74 -6.03 4.48 8.21
C ASP A 74 -4.55 4.56 8.61
N LYS A 75 -3.67 5.04 7.72
CA LYS A 75 -2.23 5.22 7.92
C LYS A 75 -1.54 4.01 8.56
N PRO A 76 -1.67 2.82 7.99
CA PRO A 76 -0.93 1.65 8.48
C PRO A 76 0.58 1.89 8.40
N PHE A 77 1.01 2.67 7.43
CA PHE A 77 2.37 3.19 7.27
C PHE A 77 2.33 4.61 6.70
N GLU A 78 3.41 5.36 6.88
CA GLU A 78 3.60 6.71 6.35
C GLU A 78 4.83 6.79 5.45
N ILE A 79 4.99 7.91 4.75
CA ILE A 79 6.19 8.16 3.94
C ILE A 79 7.41 8.24 4.88
N GLY A 80 8.43 7.47 4.59
CA GLY A 80 9.61 7.32 5.43
C GLY A 80 9.62 6.07 6.30
N ASP A 81 8.47 5.39 6.47
CA ASP A 81 8.41 4.17 7.25
C ASP A 81 9.08 2.99 6.51
N TRP A 82 9.77 2.17 7.30
CA TRP A 82 10.27 0.87 6.87
C TRP A 82 9.17 -0.16 7.02
N ILE A 83 8.78 -0.77 5.92
CA ILE A 83 7.75 -1.80 5.90
C ILE A 83 8.30 -3.13 5.38
N VAL A 84 7.75 -4.21 5.91
CA VAL A 84 7.92 -5.57 5.37
C VAL A 84 6.52 -6.10 5.07
N THR A 85 6.33 -6.57 3.85
CA THR A 85 5.05 -7.11 3.38
C THR A 85 5.27 -8.28 2.44
N GLU A 86 4.35 -9.21 2.45
CA GLU A 86 4.35 -10.34 1.53
C GLU A 86 3.45 -9.99 0.35
N THR A 87 4.04 -9.96 -0.84
CA THR A 87 3.31 -9.74 -2.09
C THR A 87 3.22 -11.06 -2.86
N GLY A 88 2.32 -11.16 -3.84
CA GLY A 88 2.21 -12.36 -4.67
C GLY A 88 3.51 -12.75 -5.41
N ASN A 89 4.50 -11.86 -5.45
CA ASN A 89 5.81 -12.07 -6.05
C ASN A 89 6.94 -12.31 -5.03
N GLY A 90 6.60 -12.49 -3.75
CA GLY A 90 7.55 -12.70 -2.65
C GLY A 90 7.53 -11.58 -1.60
N GLU A 91 8.45 -11.67 -0.66
CA GLU A 91 8.63 -10.69 0.40
C GLU A 91 9.21 -9.39 -0.16
N LEU A 92 8.57 -8.28 0.15
CA LEU A 92 9.04 -6.93 -0.15
C LEU A 92 9.38 -6.23 1.17
N SER A 93 10.63 -5.80 1.31
CA SER A 93 11.09 -5.00 2.44
C SER A 93 11.74 -3.70 1.97
N GLY A 94 11.42 -2.59 2.60
CA GLY A 94 11.99 -1.30 2.21
C GLY A 94 11.30 -0.09 2.83
N THR A 95 11.81 1.09 2.49
CA THR A 95 11.27 2.37 2.95
C THR A 95 10.24 2.91 1.97
N VAL A 96 9.08 3.34 2.48
CA VAL A 96 8.04 3.98 1.68
C VAL A 96 8.50 5.38 1.25
N VAL A 97 8.60 5.61 -0.06
CA VAL A 97 9.05 6.88 -0.64
C VAL A 97 7.89 7.79 -1.02
N SER A 98 6.83 7.21 -1.55
CA SER A 98 5.63 7.96 -1.91
C SER A 98 4.38 7.09 -1.89
N ILE A 99 3.27 7.71 -1.51
CA ILE A 99 1.94 7.12 -1.54
C ILE A 99 1.12 7.89 -2.57
N GLY A 100 0.77 7.22 -3.66
CA GLY A 100 -0.05 7.78 -4.73
C GLY A 100 -1.46 7.22 -4.71
N LEU A 101 -2.34 7.76 -5.56
CA LEU A 101 -3.74 7.33 -5.65
C LEU A 101 -3.90 5.87 -6.11
N ARG A 102 -2.99 5.37 -6.96
CA ARG A 102 -3.07 4.03 -7.55
C ARG A 102 -1.98 3.08 -7.03
N SER A 103 -0.84 3.61 -6.64
CA SER A 103 0.33 2.81 -6.28
C SER A 103 1.21 3.53 -5.27
N CYS A 104 1.87 2.77 -4.42
CA CYS A 104 2.93 3.21 -3.54
C CYS A 104 4.29 2.87 -4.14
N ARG A 105 5.29 3.70 -3.84
CA ARG A 105 6.69 3.47 -4.23
C ARG A 105 7.51 3.17 -2.99
N VAL A 106 8.20 2.05 -3.00
CA VAL A 106 9.05 1.55 -1.92
C VAL A 106 10.48 1.47 -2.43
N ARG A 107 11.43 1.95 -1.63
CA ARG A 107 12.87 1.80 -1.88
C ARG A 107 13.37 0.58 -1.11
N THR A 108 13.89 -0.40 -1.80
CA THR A 108 14.46 -1.62 -1.23
C THR A 108 15.85 -1.39 -0.63
N VAL A 109 16.39 -2.40 0.06
CA VAL A 109 17.76 -2.39 0.62
C VAL A 109 18.81 -2.17 -0.45
N ASP A 110 18.58 -2.68 -1.67
CA ASP A 110 19.48 -2.55 -2.82
C ASP A 110 19.37 -1.19 -3.54
N ASP A 111 18.73 -0.20 -2.88
CA ASP A 111 18.46 1.14 -3.43
C ASP A 111 17.60 1.15 -4.71
N SER A 112 16.91 0.05 -4.98
CA SER A 112 15.98 -0.07 -6.10
C SER A 112 14.60 0.45 -5.73
N PHE A 113 13.85 0.97 -6.72
CA PHE A 113 12.48 1.44 -6.52
C PHE A 113 11.50 0.37 -7.01
N VAL A 114 10.66 -0.10 -6.11
CA VAL A 114 9.54 -0.99 -6.43
C VAL A 114 8.24 -0.19 -6.36
N THR A 115 7.44 -0.27 -7.43
CA THR A 115 6.11 0.34 -7.46
C THR A 115 5.08 -0.75 -7.26
N VAL A 116 4.33 -0.66 -6.17
CA VAL A 116 3.32 -1.65 -5.77
C VAL A 116 1.94 -1.04 -5.92
N PRO A 117 1.00 -1.69 -6.62
CA PRO A 117 -0.40 -1.29 -6.66
C PRO A 117 -1.02 -1.24 -5.25
N ASN A 118 -1.84 -0.22 -4.98
CA ASN A 118 -2.41 -0.01 -3.65
C ASN A 118 -3.33 -1.15 -3.20
N ASN A 119 -4.04 -1.80 -4.12
CA ASN A 119 -4.91 -2.94 -3.80
C ASN A 119 -4.11 -4.13 -3.24
N ILE A 120 -2.87 -4.33 -3.68
CA ILE A 120 -1.99 -5.37 -3.15
C ILE A 120 -1.57 -5.02 -1.73
N LEU A 121 -1.11 -3.79 -1.48
CA LEU A 121 -0.73 -3.34 -0.14
C LEU A 121 -1.92 -3.27 0.81
N GLY A 122 -3.09 -2.85 0.34
CA GLY A 122 -4.30 -2.78 1.16
C GLY A 122 -4.83 -4.15 1.59
N ALA A 123 -4.54 -5.21 0.84
CA ALA A 123 -4.93 -6.59 1.16
C ALA A 123 -3.83 -7.40 1.86
N ALA A 124 -2.57 -6.93 1.82
CA ALA A 124 -1.43 -7.65 2.36
C ALA A 124 -1.27 -7.41 3.88
N MET A 125 -0.64 -8.38 4.55
CA MET A 125 -0.14 -8.18 5.90
C MET A 125 1.08 -7.26 5.85
N ILE A 126 1.04 -6.16 6.60
CA ILE A 126 2.12 -5.17 6.63
C ILE A 126 2.73 -5.13 8.03
N ILE A 127 4.03 -5.37 8.11
CA ILE A 127 4.81 -5.19 9.32
C ILE A 127 5.51 -3.83 9.21
N ASN A 128 5.10 -2.87 10.05
CA ASN A 128 5.74 -1.57 10.13
C ASN A 128 6.93 -1.63 11.09
N GLY A 129 8.14 -1.62 10.52
CA GLY A 129 9.39 -1.71 11.28
C GLY A 129 9.77 -0.41 11.98
N THR A 130 9.27 0.75 11.53
CA THR A 130 9.55 2.06 12.14
C THR A 130 8.71 2.29 13.40
N LYS A 131 7.47 1.78 13.42
CA LYS A 131 6.55 1.93 14.57
C LYS A 131 6.79 0.90 15.70
N ARG A 132 7.94 0.22 15.71
CA ARG A 132 8.30 -0.70 16.80
C ARG A 132 8.72 0.08 18.04
N SER A 133 8.24 -0.35 19.20
CA SER A 133 8.70 0.17 20.50
C SER A 133 10.05 -0.43 20.89
N SER A 134 10.34 -1.67 20.47
CA SER A 134 11.59 -2.38 20.78
C SER A 134 11.97 -3.32 19.65
N ARG A 135 13.23 -3.67 19.58
CA ARG A 135 13.79 -4.64 18.62
C ARG A 135 14.37 -5.83 19.37
N MET A 136 13.86 -7.02 19.08
CA MET A 136 14.46 -8.25 19.61
C MET A 136 15.79 -8.51 18.91
N VAL A 137 16.87 -8.56 19.70
CA VAL A 137 18.20 -8.96 19.23
C VAL A 137 18.46 -10.37 19.74
N LYS A 138 18.68 -11.30 18.82
CA LYS A 138 19.04 -12.69 19.15
C LYS A 138 20.53 -12.89 18.86
N LEU A 139 21.32 -13.01 19.92
CA LEU A 139 22.75 -13.28 19.82
C LEU A 139 23.00 -14.77 20.07
N MET A 140 23.72 -15.41 19.16
CA MET A 140 24.25 -16.75 19.36
C MET A 140 25.74 -16.62 19.72
N LEU A 141 26.08 -16.90 20.95
CA LEU A 141 27.48 -16.90 21.43
C LEU A 141 28.02 -18.31 21.36
N PRO A 142 29.01 -18.61 20.51
CA PRO A 142 29.70 -19.90 20.54
C PRO A 142 30.58 -19.93 21.78
N LEU A 143 30.40 -20.94 22.67
CA LEU A 143 31.18 -21.15 23.83
C LEU A 143 32.14 -22.31 23.58
N ALA A 144 33.42 -22.15 23.99
CA ALA A 144 34.39 -23.24 23.93
C ALA A 144 34.04 -24.31 24.98
N THR A 145 33.98 -25.56 24.57
CA THR A 145 33.48 -26.67 25.41
C THR A 145 34.53 -27.16 26.43
N GLU A 146 35.82 -26.82 26.25
CA GLU A 146 36.92 -27.42 27.03
C GLU A 146 36.94 -27.01 28.50
N ASP A 147 36.39 -25.82 28.86
CA ASP A 147 36.35 -25.31 30.24
C ASP A 147 34.96 -24.94 30.73
N THR A 148 33.90 -25.40 30.04
CA THR A 148 32.55 -24.98 30.33
C THR A 148 31.89 -25.88 31.37
N THR A 149 32.00 -25.52 32.63
CA THR A 149 31.25 -26.13 33.74
C THR A 149 29.88 -25.47 33.85
N GLU A 150 28.83 -26.19 34.29
CA GLU A 150 27.50 -25.62 34.50
C GLU A 150 27.49 -24.39 35.42
N GLU A 151 28.38 -24.34 36.37
CA GLU A 151 28.54 -23.24 37.32
C GLU A 151 29.09 -21.98 36.63
N ASN A 152 30.09 -22.13 35.75
CA ASN A 152 30.66 -21.04 34.97
C ASN A 152 29.65 -20.47 33.97
N LEU A 153 28.76 -21.30 33.40
CA LEU A 153 27.70 -20.87 32.53
C LEU A 153 26.64 -20.06 33.27
N LYS A 154 26.28 -20.45 34.48
CA LYS A 154 25.35 -19.69 35.31
C LYS A 154 25.90 -18.33 35.69
N ASP A 155 27.16 -18.28 36.16
CA ASP A 155 27.82 -17.03 36.53
C ASP A 155 27.96 -16.09 35.32
N PHE A 156 28.33 -16.61 34.15
CA PHE A 156 28.37 -15.83 32.90
C PHE A 156 26.99 -15.28 32.50
N ARG A 157 25.95 -16.12 32.56
CA ARG A 157 24.59 -15.72 32.26
C ARG A 157 24.12 -14.60 33.20
N ASP A 158 24.35 -14.77 34.49
CA ASP A 158 23.87 -13.84 35.51
C ASP A 158 24.58 -12.49 35.40
N ARG A 159 25.88 -12.48 35.09
CA ARG A 159 26.63 -11.25 34.78
C ARG A 159 26.15 -10.58 33.49
N LEU A 160 25.83 -11.37 32.47
CA LEU A 160 25.32 -10.83 31.20
C LEU A 160 23.95 -10.19 31.39
N ILE A 161 23.07 -10.83 32.18
CA ILE A 161 21.75 -10.27 32.53
C ILE A 161 21.91 -8.95 33.29
N GLN A 162 22.80 -8.90 34.27
CA GLN A 162 23.07 -7.70 35.05
C GLN A 162 23.59 -6.56 34.17
N LEU A 163 24.49 -6.81 33.24
CA LEU A 163 24.99 -5.82 32.30
C LEU A 163 23.91 -5.30 31.35
N LEU A 164 23.00 -6.20 30.93
CA LEU A 164 21.88 -5.81 30.04
C LEU A 164 20.81 -5.03 30.80
N GLU A 165 20.57 -5.33 32.08
CA GLU A 165 19.61 -4.60 32.92
C GLU A 165 20.11 -3.18 33.28
N GLU A 166 21.43 -2.98 33.36
CA GLU A 166 22.05 -1.67 33.59
C GLU A 166 22.06 -0.77 32.36
N ASP A 167 21.83 -1.33 31.14
CA ASP A 167 21.83 -0.59 29.89
C ASP A 167 20.44 0.03 29.64
N PRO A 168 20.31 1.37 29.58
CA PRO A 168 19.02 2.05 29.38
C PRO A 168 18.38 1.78 28.02
N ASP A 169 19.16 1.28 27.05
CA ASP A 169 18.68 0.97 25.70
C ASP A 169 18.10 -0.46 25.58
N VAL A 170 18.25 -1.27 26.63
CA VAL A 170 17.71 -2.64 26.69
C VAL A 170 16.37 -2.63 27.42
N ALA A 171 15.29 -2.89 26.68
CA ALA A 171 13.98 -3.07 27.28
C ALA A 171 13.87 -4.44 27.96
N SER A 172 13.50 -4.44 29.21
CA SER A 172 13.22 -5.63 30.04
C SER A 172 11.91 -6.31 29.63
#